data_0c97428663594c91554ce5ac5c66f562
#
_entry.id   0c97428663594c91554ce5ac5c66f562
#
_cell.length_a   1.000
_cell.length_b   1.000
_cell.length_c   1.000
_cell.angle_alpha   90.00
_cell.angle_beta   90.00
_cell.angle_gamma   90.00
#
_symmetry.space_group_name_H-M   'P 1'
#
loop_
_entity.id
_entity.type
_entity.pdbx_description
1 polymer ?
#
loop_
_entity_poly.entity_id
_entity_poly.type
_entity_poly.pdbx_seq_one_letter_code
_entity_poly.pdbx_strand_id
1 'polypeptide(L)'
;DIVDESGAQVEPGRGGFLVIKKPFPSLVRTIWGDPDRFKKTYFPEEFNGQYYLAGDSANRDENGYFWIMGRIDDVLNVSGHRLGTMEIESALVANPLVAEAAVVGKPHDVKGEAVVAFVVLKGARPEGEEAKKIAAELKAWVAHEIGKIAQPDDIRFGENLPKTRSGKIMRRLLRSIAKGEEITQDVSTLENPHILGQLKDAV
;
A
#
# COMPACT_ATOMS: atom_id res chain seq x y z
N ASP A 1 0.25 -15.89 14.18
CA ASP A 1 -0.76 -15.28 15.04
C ASP A 1 -0.96 -13.79 14.69
N ILE A 2 -2.00 -13.19 15.25
CA ILE A 2 -2.26 -11.76 15.12
C ILE A 2 -2.10 -11.13 16.51
N VAL A 3 -1.29 -10.06 16.60
CA VAL A 3 -1.00 -9.36 17.86
C VAL A 3 -1.23 -7.85 17.72
N ASP A 4 -1.47 -7.19 18.83
CA ASP A 4 -1.55 -5.73 18.90
C ASP A 4 -0.16 -5.08 19.04
N GLU A 5 -0.10 -3.77 19.21
CA GLU A 5 1.14 -2.99 19.38
C GLU A 5 1.96 -3.40 20.61
N SER A 6 1.34 -4.01 21.61
CA SER A 6 2.02 -4.54 22.81
C SER A 6 2.55 -5.96 22.64
N GLY A 7 2.25 -6.63 21.52
CA GLY A 7 2.53 -8.04 21.29
C GLY A 7 1.52 -9.00 21.91
N ALA A 8 0.43 -8.50 22.47
CA ALA A 8 -0.66 -9.33 22.97
C ALA A 8 -1.54 -9.84 21.84
N GLN A 9 -1.97 -11.10 21.94
CA GLN A 9 -2.87 -11.71 20.94
C GLN A 9 -4.20 -10.96 20.91
N VAL A 10 -4.70 -10.65 19.71
CA VAL A 10 -6.01 -10.02 19.53
C VAL A 10 -7.13 -11.05 19.40
N GLU A 11 -8.35 -10.63 19.77
CA GLU A 11 -9.54 -11.43 19.60
C GLU A 11 -9.89 -11.67 18.11
N PRO A 12 -10.58 -12.78 17.78
CA PRO A 12 -11.09 -13.02 16.44
C PRO A 12 -11.89 -11.84 15.89
N GLY A 13 -11.70 -11.53 14.58
CA GLY A 13 -12.33 -10.41 13.90
C GLY A 13 -11.60 -9.07 14.09
N ARG A 14 -10.67 -8.96 15.04
CA ARG A 14 -9.87 -7.76 15.25
C ARG A 14 -8.58 -7.81 14.42
N GLY A 15 -8.29 -6.72 13.73
CA GLY A 15 -7.04 -6.55 12.97
C GLY A 15 -5.84 -6.28 13.87
N GLY A 16 -4.67 -6.72 13.41
CA GLY A 16 -3.39 -6.53 14.11
C GLY A 16 -2.20 -6.88 13.21
N PHE A 17 -1.04 -7.05 13.84
CA PHE A 17 0.20 -7.41 13.17
C PHE A 17 0.28 -8.93 12.96
N LEU A 18 0.55 -9.35 11.73
CA LEU A 18 0.80 -10.76 11.44
C LEU A 18 2.22 -11.13 11.89
N VAL A 19 2.32 -12.07 12.82
CA VAL A 19 3.59 -12.50 13.40
C VAL A 19 3.78 -14.02 13.32
N ILE A 20 5.05 -14.44 13.22
CA ILE A 20 5.44 -15.83 13.33
C ILE A 20 6.01 -16.04 14.74
N LYS A 21 5.32 -16.87 15.54
CA LYS A 21 5.67 -17.11 16.95
C LYS A 21 6.80 -18.12 17.15
N LYS A 22 6.97 -19.04 16.21
CA LYS A 22 8.00 -20.08 16.30
C LYS A 22 8.83 -20.10 15.04
N PRO A 23 10.17 -20.07 15.15
CA PRO A 23 11.03 -20.14 13.97
C PRO A 23 10.90 -21.49 13.27
N PHE A 24 11.13 -21.50 11.97
CA PHE A 24 11.17 -22.70 11.13
C PHE A 24 12.39 -22.64 10.19
N PRO A 25 12.85 -23.79 9.62
CA PRO A 25 14.16 -23.88 8.95
C PRO A 25 14.38 -22.91 7.78
N SER A 26 13.34 -22.54 7.05
CA SER A 26 13.44 -21.61 5.91
C SER A 26 13.31 -20.14 6.29
N LEU A 27 13.14 -19.81 7.57
CA LEU A 27 13.09 -18.42 8.02
C LEU A 27 14.44 -17.74 7.78
N VAL A 28 14.42 -16.47 7.31
CA VAL A 28 15.63 -15.68 7.13
C VAL A 28 16.40 -15.57 8.47
N ARG A 29 17.73 -15.72 8.43
CA ARG A 29 18.57 -15.74 9.66
C ARG A 29 19.29 -14.43 9.92
N THR A 30 19.58 -13.67 8.87
CA THR A 30 20.25 -12.38 8.96
C THR A 30 20.16 -11.61 7.64
N ILE A 31 20.52 -10.33 7.65
CA ILE A 31 20.85 -9.54 6.47
C ILE A 31 22.37 -9.51 6.37
N TRP A 32 22.92 -9.86 5.20
CA TRP A 32 24.38 -9.87 4.99
C TRP A 32 24.97 -8.48 5.26
N GLY A 33 25.94 -8.43 6.15
CA GLY A 33 26.63 -7.18 6.52
C GLY A 33 25.82 -6.24 7.42
N ASP A 34 24.57 -6.55 7.77
CA ASP A 34 23.72 -5.68 8.57
C ASP A 34 22.81 -6.46 9.55
N PRO A 35 23.38 -7.12 10.56
CA PRO A 35 22.61 -7.90 11.53
C PRO A 35 21.71 -7.05 12.42
N ASP A 36 22.07 -5.78 12.66
CA ASP A 36 21.25 -4.88 13.49
C ASP A 36 19.97 -4.47 12.76
N ARG A 37 20.05 -4.21 11.47
CA ARG A 37 18.86 -3.99 10.63
C ARG A 37 17.98 -5.24 10.61
N PHE A 38 18.55 -6.45 10.54
CA PHE A 38 17.79 -7.68 10.62
C PHE A 38 16.95 -7.76 11.90
N LYS A 39 17.56 -7.52 13.05
CA LYS A 39 16.86 -7.53 14.34
C LYS A 39 15.77 -6.47 14.39
N LYS A 40 16.12 -5.23 14.07
CA LYS A 40 15.20 -4.10 14.11
C LYS A 40 14.00 -4.28 13.17
N THR A 41 14.20 -4.90 12.00
CA THR A 41 13.13 -5.07 11.00
C THR A 41 12.23 -6.26 11.32
N TYR A 42 12.82 -7.39 11.71
CA TYR A 42 12.10 -8.66 11.82
C TYR A 42 11.80 -9.11 13.25
N PHE A 43 12.52 -8.56 14.23
CA PHE A 43 12.32 -8.84 15.65
C PHE A 43 12.34 -7.54 16.45
N PRO A 44 11.39 -6.63 16.18
CA PRO A 44 11.41 -5.29 16.75
C PRO A 44 11.25 -5.30 18.27
N GLU A 45 11.79 -4.26 18.91
CA GLU A 45 11.80 -4.11 20.37
C GLU A 45 10.40 -3.95 20.96
N GLU A 46 9.45 -3.43 20.19
CA GLU A 46 8.03 -3.31 20.56
C GLU A 46 7.43 -4.67 20.97
N PHE A 47 7.93 -5.77 20.37
CA PHE A 47 7.54 -7.14 20.74
C PHE A 47 8.61 -7.85 21.58
N ASN A 48 9.50 -7.11 22.24
CA ASN A 48 10.62 -7.65 23.02
C ASN A 48 11.50 -8.65 22.22
N GLY A 49 11.55 -8.53 20.90
CA GLY A 49 12.27 -9.46 20.02
C GLY A 49 11.71 -10.89 20.01
N GLN A 50 10.51 -11.13 20.53
CA GLN A 50 9.94 -12.48 20.67
C GLN A 50 9.33 -13.03 19.39
N TYR A 51 8.80 -12.16 18.53
CA TYR A 51 8.06 -12.56 17.32
C TYR A 51 8.77 -12.09 16.07
N TYR A 52 8.74 -12.94 15.04
CA TYR A 52 9.12 -12.51 13.70
C TYR A 52 7.96 -11.71 13.09
N LEU A 53 8.20 -10.44 12.82
CA LEU A 53 7.23 -9.54 12.17
C LEU A 53 7.25 -9.78 10.65
N ALA A 54 6.13 -10.24 10.08
CA ALA A 54 6.00 -10.46 8.64
C ALA A 54 5.93 -9.16 7.84
N GLY A 55 5.56 -8.05 8.51
CA GLY A 55 5.36 -6.74 7.89
C GLY A 55 3.99 -6.60 7.22
N ASP A 56 3.08 -7.52 7.51
CA ASP A 56 1.70 -7.50 7.04
C ASP A 56 0.75 -7.33 8.22
N SER A 57 -0.38 -6.69 7.95
CA SER A 57 -1.53 -6.61 8.84
C SER A 57 -2.54 -7.70 8.44
N ALA A 58 -3.17 -8.31 9.43
CA ALA A 58 -4.16 -9.35 9.19
C ALA A 58 -5.22 -9.35 10.29
N ASN A 59 -6.33 -10.03 10.05
CA ASN A 59 -7.25 -10.49 11.09
C ASN A 59 -7.39 -12.01 11.03
N ARG A 60 -7.93 -12.60 12.10
CA ARG A 60 -8.28 -14.00 12.16
C ARG A 60 -9.76 -14.11 12.48
N ASP A 61 -10.51 -14.86 11.67
CA ASP A 61 -11.93 -15.08 11.93
C ASP A 61 -12.18 -16.12 13.04
N GLU A 62 -13.45 -16.31 13.40
CA GLU A 62 -13.87 -17.25 14.44
C GLU A 62 -13.58 -18.72 14.08
N ASN A 63 -13.42 -19.03 12.79
CA ASN A 63 -13.06 -20.36 12.30
C ASN A 63 -11.55 -20.60 12.27
N GLY A 64 -10.75 -19.57 12.58
CA GLY A 64 -9.29 -19.62 12.61
C GLY A 64 -8.59 -19.31 11.29
N TYR A 65 -9.32 -18.89 10.25
CA TYR A 65 -8.72 -18.45 8.98
C TYR A 65 -8.12 -17.06 9.10
N PHE A 66 -6.99 -16.86 8.42
CA PHE A 66 -6.28 -15.57 8.38
C PHE A 66 -6.64 -14.80 7.13
N TRP A 67 -7.03 -13.55 7.32
CA TRP A 67 -7.36 -12.58 6.27
C TRP A 67 -6.29 -11.51 6.23
N ILE A 68 -5.49 -11.48 5.17
CA ILE A 68 -4.42 -10.49 5.02
C ILE A 68 -5.04 -9.15 4.59
N MET A 69 -4.81 -8.12 5.41
CA MET A 69 -5.38 -6.78 5.21
C MET A 69 -4.46 -5.86 4.39
N GLY A 70 -3.21 -6.25 4.21
CA GLY A 70 -2.18 -5.49 3.49
C GLY A 70 -0.90 -5.31 4.30
N ARG A 71 -0.01 -4.45 3.80
CA ARG A 71 1.23 -4.11 4.48
C ARG A 71 0.95 -3.18 5.67
N ILE A 72 1.73 -3.33 6.74
CA ILE A 72 1.65 -2.44 7.92
C ILE A 72 2.04 -1.01 7.52
N ASP A 73 3.01 -0.88 6.63
CA ASP A 73 3.53 0.38 6.11
C ASP A 73 2.68 1.00 4.97
N ASP A 74 1.62 0.30 4.54
CA ASP A 74 0.66 0.75 3.52
C ASP A 74 -0.70 1.17 4.13
N VAL A 75 -0.78 1.35 5.45
CA VAL A 75 -1.95 1.91 6.12
C VAL A 75 -1.85 3.44 6.13
N LEU A 76 -2.89 4.10 5.64
CA LEU A 76 -3.00 5.56 5.60
C LEU A 76 -3.71 6.08 6.84
N ASN A 77 -3.24 7.22 7.37
CA ASN A 77 -3.90 7.96 8.45
C ASN A 77 -4.60 9.19 7.88
N VAL A 78 -5.86 9.04 7.50
CA VAL A 78 -6.65 10.11 6.91
C VAL A 78 -7.63 10.65 7.95
N SER A 79 -7.46 11.87 8.39
CA SER A 79 -8.34 12.53 9.39
C SER A 79 -8.55 11.68 10.66
N GLY A 80 -7.48 10.99 11.12
CA GLY A 80 -7.53 10.13 12.30
C GLY A 80 -8.06 8.71 12.06
N HIS A 81 -8.46 8.37 10.84
CA HIS A 81 -8.91 7.03 10.47
C HIS A 81 -7.77 6.26 9.79
N ARG A 82 -7.66 4.98 10.13
CA ARG A 82 -6.70 4.06 9.49
C ARG A 82 -7.38 3.38 8.30
N LEU A 83 -6.89 3.67 7.10
CA LEU A 83 -7.40 3.12 5.84
C LEU A 83 -6.35 2.19 5.21
N GLY A 84 -6.76 0.97 4.88
CA GLY A 84 -5.93 0.04 4.11
C GLY A 84 -5.86 0.47 2.63
N THR A 85 -4.65 0.63 2.10
CA THR A 85 -4.49 0.95 0.66
C THR A 85 -5.09 -0.12 -0.23
N MET A 86 -4.99 -1.41 0.16
CA MET A 86 -5.53 -2.54 -0.60
C MET A 86 -7.05 -2.52 -0.73
N GLU A 87 -7.76 -2.00 0.26
CA GLU A 87 -9.23 -1.87 0.20
C GLU A 87 -9.63 -0.87 -0.88
N ILE A 88 -8.94 0.28 -0.92
CA ILE A 88 -9.16 1.31 -1.95
C ILE A 88 -8.75 0.81 -3.33
N GLU A 89 -7.60 0.11 -3.44
CA GLU A 89 -7.14 -0.52 -4.68
C GLU A 89 -8.17 -1.53 -5.21
N SER A 90 -8.72 -2.38 -4.32
CA SER A 90 -9.74 -3.36 -4.67
C SER A 90 -11.02 -2.71 -5.18
N ALA A 91 -11.48 -1.64 -4.51
CA ALA A 91 -12.64 -0.88 -4.97
C ALA A 91 -12.41 -0.25 -6.35
N LEU A 92 -11.21 0.33 -6.60
CA LEU A 92 -10.86 0.87 -7.91
C LEU A 92 -10.85 -0.20 -8.99
N VAL A 93 -10.24 -1.37 -8.74
CA VAL A 93 -10.16 -2.48 -9.72
C VAL A 93 -11.51 -3.12 -9.97
N ALA A 94 -12.46 -3.04 -9.04
CA ALA A 94 -13.84 -3.48 -9.25
C ALA A 94 -14.60 -2.61 -10.28
N ASN A 95 -14.12 -1.38 -10.54
CA ASN A 95 -14.69 -0.55 -11.60
C ASN A 95 -14.35 -1.12 -12.99
N PRO A 96 -15.34 -1.24 -13.91
CA PRO A 96 -15.14 -1.85 -15.24
C PRO A 96 -14.05 -1.19 -16.10
N LEU A 97 -13.75 0.08 -15.89
CA LEU A 97 -12.75 0.84 -16.64
C LEU A 97 -11.31 0.52 -16.18
N VAL A 98 -11.11 0.05 -14.95
CA VAL A 98 -9.80 -0.07 -14.33
C VAL A 98 -9.20 -1.45 -14.60
N ALA A 99 -7.95 -1.47 -15.04
CA ALA A 99 -7.15 -2.69 -15.18
C ALA A 99 -6.29 -2.94 -13.94
N GLU A 100 -5.61 -1.89 -13.45
CA GLU A 100 -4.75 -1.94 -12.27
C GLU A 100 -4.84 -0.64 -11.48
N ALA A 101 -4.65 -0.74 -10.17
CA ALA A 101 -4.55 0.42 -9.29
C ALA A 101 -3.49 0.20 -8.23
N ALA A 102 -2.84 1.29 -7.81
CA ALA A 102 -1.98 1.33 -6.64
C ALA A 102 -2.24 2.62 -5.86
N VAL A 103 -2.36 2.50 -4.55
CA VAL A 103 -2.68 3.62 -3.67
C VAL A 103 -1.54 3.88 -2.70
N VAL A 104 -1.21 5.14 -2.52
CA VAL A 104 -0.21 5.60 -1.54
C VAL A 104 -0.70 6.84 -0.82
N GLY A 105 -0.12 7.13 0.33
CA GLY A 105 -0.32 8.39 1.04
C GLY A 105 0.69 9.44 0.63
N LYS A 106 0.26 10.70 0.67
CA LYS A 106 1.16 11.86 0.72
C LYS A 106 0.81 12.72 1.93
N PRO A 107 1.77 13.42 2.56
CA PRO A 107 1.47 14.34 3.66
C PRO A 107 0.43 15.39 3.25
N HIS A 108 -0.49 15.71 4.18
CA HIS A 108 -1.52 16.71 4.00
C HIS A 108 -1.74 17.50 5.30
N ASP A 109 -1.67 18.83 5.25
CA ASP A 109 -1.65 19.71 6.42
C ASP A 109 -2.87 19.55 7.36
N VAL A 110 -4.04 19.24 6.80
CA VAL A 110 -5.29 19.14 7.57
C VAL A 110 -5.66 17.69 7.89
N LYS A 111 -5.45 16.77 6.94
CA LYS A 111 -5.90 15.37 7.07
C LYS A 111 -4.84 14.44 7.66
N GLY A 112 -3.60 14.91 7.85
CA GLY A 112 -2.43 14.10 8.12
C GLY A 112 -1.89 13.47 6.84
N GLU A 113 -2.68 12.62 6.18
CA GLU A 113 -2.37 12.08 4.85
C GLU A 113 -3.53 12.28 3.87
N ALA A 114 -3.18 12.52 2.60
CA ALA A 114 -4.07 12.49 1.45
C ALA A 114 -3.90 11.20 0.68
N VAL A 115 -5.00 10.67 0.16
CA VAL A 115 -5.04 9.45 -0.65
C VAL A 115 -4.67 9.78 -2.09
N VAL A 116 -3.61 9.17 -2.63
CA VAL A 116 -3.21 9.29 -4.03
C VAL A 116 -3.34 7.94 -4.71
N ALA A 117 -4.15 7.86 -5.76
CA ALA A 117 -4.34 6.65 -6.55
C ALA A 117 -3.63 6.78 -7.90
N PHE A 118 -2.87 5.76 -8.26
CA PHE A 118 -2.28 5.56 -9.57
C PHE A 118 -3.06 4.48 -10.29
N VAL A 119 -3.62 4.81 -11.46
CA VAL A 119 -4.60 3.97 -12.14
C VAL A 119 -4.16 3.69 -13.58
N VAL A 120 -4.28 2.43 -13.95
CA VAL A 120 -4.15 1.97 -15.34
C VAL A 120 -5.54 1.57 -15.83
N LEU A 121 -6.01 2.16 -16.91
CA LEU A 121 -7.29 1.80 -17.53
C LEU A 121 -7.12 0.60 -18.47
N LYS A 122 -8.21 -0.12 -18.71
CA LYS A 122 -8.28 -1.18 -19.74
C LYS A 122 -8.17 -0.62 -21.16
N GLY A 123 -8.51 0.66 -21.34
CA GLY A 123 -8.38 1.40 -22.60
C GLY A 123 -7.10 2.23 -22.65
N ALA A 124 -7.03 3.16 -23.58
CA ALA A 124 -5.93 4.10 -23.66
C ALA A 124 -5.84 5.02 -22.42
N ARG A 125 -4.64 5.49 -22.11
CA ARG A 125 -4.44 6.50 -21.06
C ARG A 125 -5.23 7.77 -21.43
N PRO A 126 -6.11 8.27 -20.54
CA PRO A 126 -6.88 9.48 -20.83
C PRO A 126 -6.03 10.74 -20.64
N GLU A 127 -6.37 11.81 -21.33
CA GLU A 127 -5.67 13.10 -21.24
C GLU A 127 -6.69 14.26 -21.14
N GLY A 128 -6.23 15.40 -20.64
CA GLY A 128 -7.00 16.63 -20.59
C GLY A 128 -8.35 16.50 -19.86
N GLU A 129 -9.44 16.95 -20.47
CA GLU A 129 -10.77 16.95 -19.86
C GLU A 129 -11.36 15.54 -19.68
N GLU A 130 -11.00 14.58 -20.53
CA GLU A 130 -11.41 13.19 -20.38
C GLU A 130 -10.79 12.58 -19.10
N ALA A 131 -9.51 12.83 -18.85
CA ALA A 131 -8.85 12.37 -17.63
C ALA A 131 -9.52 12.93 -16.37
N LYS A 132 -9.89 14.21 -16.36
CA LYS A 132 -10.63 14.84 -15.24
C LYS A 132 -11.99 14.21 -15.01
N LYS A 133 -12.72 13.94 -16.08
CA LYS A 133 -14.03 13.29 -16.02
C LYS A 133 -13.94 11.89 -15.41
N ILE A 134 -13.02 11.07 -15.93
CA ILE A 134 -12.81 9.69 -15.44
C ILE A 134 -12.30 9.71 -13.98
N ALA A 135 -11.40 10.64 -13.64
CA ALA A 135 -10.93 10.78 -12.26
C ALA A 135 -12.09 11.13 -11.31
N ALA A 136 -12.98 12.05 -11.70
CA ALA A 136 -14.14 12.37 -10.88
C ALA A 136 -15.10 11.19 -10.71
N GLU A 137 -15.32 10.39 -11.76
CA GLU A 137 -16.11 9.17 -11.72
C GLU A 137 -15.51 8.12 -10.77
N LEU A 138 -14.20 7.86 -10.87
CA LEU A 138 -13.51 6.91 -10.00
C LEU A 138 -13.48 7.38 -8.54
N LYS A 139 -13.32 8.68 -8.28
CA LYS A 139 -13.45 9.26 -6.93
C LYS A 139 -14.83 9.02 -6.33
N ALA A 140 -15.89 9.28 -7.11
CA ALA A 140 -17.26 9.04 -6.68
C ALA A 140 -17.53 7.54 -6.47
N TRP A 141 -16.98 6.68 -7.31
CA TRP A 141 -17.06 5.23 -7.19
C TRP A 141 -16.48 4.75 -5.86
N VAL A 142 -15.24 5.12 -5.51
CA VAL A 142 -14.62 4.74 -4.23
C VAL A 142 -15.42 5.28 -3.04
N ALA A 143 -15.91 6.52 -3.14
CA ALA A 143 -16.74 7.10 -2.09
C ALA A 143 -18.07 6.36 -1.89
N HIS A 144 -18.61 5.76 -2.92
CA HIS A 144 -19.83 4.92 -2.86
C HIS A 144 -19.51 3.55 -2.23
N GLU A 145 -18.43 2.89 -2.67
CA GLU A 145 -18.08 1.52 -2.25
C GLU A 145 -17.57 1.45 -0.80
N ILE A 146 -16.76 2.41 -0.37
CA ILE A 146 -16.09 2.38 0.95
C ILE A 146 -16.58 3.52 1.84
N GLY A 147 -16.76 4.71 1.27
CA GLY A 147 -17.12 5.92 1.99
C GLY A 147 -16.25 7.12 1.61
N LYS A 148 -16.73 8.34 1.89
CA LYS A 148 -16.06 9.59 1.53
C LYS A 148 -14.65 9.73 2.11
N ILE A 149 -14.38 9.12 3.25
CA ILE A 149 -13.07 9.17 3.91
C ILE A 149 -11.97 8.49 3.07
N ALA A 150 -12.33 7.46 2.30
CA ALA A 150 -11.43 6.71 1.44
C ALA A 150 -11.31 7.28 0.02
N GLN A 151 -12.11 8.31 -0.32
CA GLN A 151 -12.09 8.94 -1.62
C GLN A 151 -10.71 9.49 -1.95
N PRO A 152 -10.08 9.10 -3.08
CA PRO A 152 -8.80 9.66 -3.48
C PRO A 152 -8.84 11.18 -3.65
N ASP A 153 -7.88 11.87 -3.05
CA ASP A 153 -7.68 13.31 -3.24
C ASP A 153 -7.13 13.59 -4.65
N ASP A 154 -6.26 12.67 -5.12
CA ASP A 154 -5.56 12.79 -6.39
C ASP A 154 -5.61 11.43 -7.11
N ILE A 155 -5.88 11.46 -8.44
CA ILE A 155 -5.79 10.28 -9.32
C ILE A 155 -4.82 10.61 -10.44
N ARG A 156 -3.90 9.69 -10.71
CA ARG A 156 -2.91 9.81 -11.79
C ARG A 156 -2.99 8.62 -12.70
N PHE A 157 -3.06 8.88 -14.00
CA PHE A 157 -3.16 7.83 -15.01
C PHE A 157 -1.81 7.53 -15.64
N GLY A 158 -1.49 6.25 -15.74
CA GLY A 158 -0.34 5.74 -16.47
C GLY A 158 -0.73 4.63 -17.44
N GLU A 159 0.13 4.35 -18.39
CA GLU A 159 -0.02 3.15 -19.26
C GLU A 159 0.31 1.87 -18.51
N ASN A 160 1.11 1.99 -17.44
CA ASN A 160 1.48 0.90 -16.55
C ASN A 160 1.84 1.45 -15.16
N LEU A 161 1.96 0.57 -14.15
CA LEU A 161 2.52 0.90 -12.85
C LEU A 161 4.01 0.52 -12.79
N PRO A 162 4.84 1.21 -11.98
CA PRO A 162 6.24 0.84 -11.80
C PRO A 162 6.33 -0.52 -11.09
N LYS A 163 6.85 -1.50 -11.80
CA LYS A 163 6.98 -2.88 -11.33
C LYS A 163 8.44 -3.35 -11.38
N THR A 164 8.77 -4.24 -10.48
CA THR A 164 9.99 -5.05 -10.60
C THR A 164 9.83 -6.07 -11.72
N ARG A 165 10.93 -6.66 -12.18
CA ARG A 165 10.91 -7.76 -13.17
C ARG A 165 10.09 -8.97 -12.72
N SER A 166 9.82 -9.13 -11.43
CA SER A 166 8.91 -10.15 -10.88
C SER A 166 7.45 -9.73 -10.81
N GLY A 167 7.07 -8.57 -11.37
CA GLY A 167 5.71 -8.04 -11.40
C GLY A 167 5.24 -7.33 -10.13
N LYS A 168 6.11 -7.15 -9.12
CA LYS A 168 5.76 -6.47 -7.87
C LYS A 168 5.75 -4.96 -8.05
N ILE A 169 4.64 -4.30 -7.70
CA ILE A 169 4.51 -2.83 -7.74
C ILE A 169 5.50 -2.18 -6.76
N MET A 170 6.24 -1.19 -7.25
CA MET A 170 7.25 -0.46 -6.49
C MET A 170 6.62 0.76 -5.81
N ARG A 171 5.80 0.55 -4.77
CA ARG A 171 5.06 1.62 -4.07
C ARG A 171 5.96 2.73 -3.53
N ARG A 172 7.22 2.41 -3.17
CA ARG A 172 8.19 3.42 -2.74
C ARG A 172 8.40 4.51 -3.80
N LEU A 173 8.43 4.16 -5.09
CA LEU A 173 8.57 5.11 -6.18
C LEU A 173 7.29 5.94 -6.35
N LEU A 174 6.12 5.30 -6.23
CA LEU A 174 4.83 5.99 -6.27
C LEU A 174 4.68 7.01 -5.13
N ARG A 175 5.18 6.69 -3.93
CA ARG A 175 5.19 7.65 -2.81
C ARG A 175 6.05 8.87 -3.10
N SER A 176 7.26 8.69 -3.65
CA SER A 176 8.13 9.82 -4.04
C SER A 176 7.47 10.67 -5.13
N ILE A 177 6.87 10.03 -6.14
CA ILE A 177 6.12 10.73 -7.19
C ILE A 177 4.93 11.51 -6.61
N ALA A 178 4.15 10.90 -5.70
CA ALA A 178 3.00 11.55 -5.07
C ALA A 178 3.39 12.80 -4.27
N LYS A 179 4.56 12.77 -3.64
CA LYS A 179 5.12 13.89 -2.88
C LYS A 179 5.80 14.95 -3.75
N GLY A 180 6.02 14.67 -5.04
CA GLY A 180 6.81 15.55 -5.92
C GLY A 180 8.32 15.53 -5.65
N GLU A 181 8.81 14.49 -4.97
CA GLU A 181 10.23 14.31 -4.66
C GLU A 181 10.99 13.77 -5.88
N GLU A 182 12.28 14.10 -5.97
CA GLU A 182 13.16 13.44 -6.93
C GLU A 182 13.35 11.96 -6.57
N ILE A 183 13.37 11.13 -7.61
CA ILE A 183 13.60 9.68 -7.43
C ILE A 183 15.11 9.46 -7.31
N THR A 184 15.60 9.41 -6.09
CA THR A 184 17.00 9.09 -5.75
C THR A 184 17.21 7.61 -5.44
N GLN A 185 16.15 6.85 -5.40
CA GLN A 185 16.14 5.43 -5.02
C GLN A 185 16.65 4.55 -6.16
N ASP A 186 17.16 3.38 -5.79
CA ASP A 186 17.62 2.38 -6.76
C ASP A 186 16.45 1.90 -7.64
N VAL A 187 16.56 2.15 -8.94
CA VAL A 187 15.61 1.75 -9.98
C VAL A 187 16.12 0.60 -10.86
N SER A 188 17.24 -0.02 -10.50
CA SER A 188 17.87 -1.09 -11.29
C SER A 188 16.98 -2.31 -11.54
N THR A 189 16.00 -2.53 -10.67
CA THR A 189 15.03 -3.62 -10.79
C THR A 189 13.75 -3.22 -11.52
N LEU A 190 13.61 -1.96 -11.91
CA LEU A 190 12.44 -1.44 -12.61
C LEU A 190 12.41 -1.93 -14.05
N GLU A 191 11.27 -2.49 -14.46
CA GLU A 191 11.11 -3.02 -15.81
C GLU A 191 11.03 -1.90 -16.86
N ASN A 192 10.28 -0.84 -16.58
CA ASN A 192 10.01 0.27 -17.52
C ASN A 192 10.25 1.65 -16.89
N PRO A 193 11.48 2.20 -16.91
CA PRO A 193 11.77 3.48 -16.26
C PRO A 193 11.01 4.69 -16.83
N HIS A 194 10.65 4.68 -18.12
CA HIS A 194 9.98 5.80 -18.79
C HIS A 194 8.57 6.09 -18.25
N ILE A 195 7.89 5.10 -17.63
CA ILE A 195 6.54 5.31 -17.06
C ILE A 195 6.54 6.28 -15.89
N LEU A 196 7.68 6.46 -15.22
CA LEU A 196 7.76 7.37 -14.07
C LEU A 196 7.43 8.81 -14.44
N GLY A 197 7.76 9.21 -15.68
CA GLY A 197 7.42 10.54 -16.20
C GLY A 197 5.92 10.75 -16.33
N GLN A 198 5.19 9.75 -16.82
CA GLN A 198 3.73 9.81 -17.04
C GLN A 198 2.94 9.97 -15.74
N LEU A 199 3.48 9.44 -14.63
CA LEU A 199 2.81 9.41 -13.32
C LEU A 199 3.07 10.66 -12.47
N LYS A 200 3.87 11.63 -12.96
CA LYS A 200 4.17 12.86 -12.21
C LYS A 200 3.00 13.85 -12.21
N ASP A 201 2.21 13.86 -13.27
CA ASP A 201 1.16 14.84 -13.46
C ASP A 201 -0.14 14.38 -12.77
N ALA A 202 -0.68 15.23 -11.89
CA ALA A 202 -2.01 15.09 -11.34
C ALA A 202 -3.05 15.46 -12.42
N VAL A 203 -4.24 14.89 -12.32
CA VAL A 203 -5.38 15.19 -13.21
C VAL A 203 -6.22 16.32 -12.63
#